data_64072c4261f402788df3bd8972ed79c8
#
_entry.id   64072c4261f402788df3bd8972ed79c8
#
_cell.length_a   1.000
_cell.length_b   1.000
_cell.length_c   1.000
_cell.angle_alpha   90.00
_cell.angle_beta   90.00
_cell.angle_gamma   90.00
#
_symmetry.space_group_name_H-M   'P 1'
#
loop_
_entity.id
_entity.type
_entity.pdbx_description
1 polymer ?
#
loop_
_entity_poly.entity_id
_entity_poly.type
_entity_poly.pdbx_seq_one_letter_code
_entity_poly.pdbx_strand_id
1 'polypeptide(L)'
;MTRLDADVVAPLLEEGRLFGMIVVGPKRSGSPYFSDDADLLQTLTHQSAVAIRNAQTHQRVVQVNEELQKTLATIESGVVAVGARGRVNVFNKAAEQLTGRSAQTLRGRGIEQLPPVLGRLIEATLADGQSHSQVEIALPDTAGQMIPLMCTTSPLRGRQGALAGAVAVFTDLSRLKELERERRRAERLASLEAIASGMVHEVRNPLVSIKAFTQLLPSRFDDAEFRNNFTRVVGREINRMDDLLDRFRMLSAASRQPMEAVNVMLPLDDTLSLLQPQLEGRGVALRRVTHGACNPVLGNVSQLEQLFLNLCLNALEAMDSGGELTVRVADLSQGGGSTLLVEFSDTGCGIPDDMTEQIFNPFVTTKAHGTGLGLAICRAIADAHKAVLRARNHPGRPGCTFTVEFPVPAPKPAGVPA
;
A
#
# COMPACT_ATOMS: atom_id res chain seq x y z
N MET A 1 -19.88 -26.08 65.39
CA MET A 1 -19.37 -27.35 64.87
C MET A 1 -20.51 -28.36 64.89
N THR A 2 -21.08 -28.61 63.72
CA THR A 2 -22.18 -29.65 63.59
C THR A 2 -21.50 -31.02 63.64
N ARG A 3 -21.76 -31.83 64.67
CA ARG A 3 -21.30 -33.23 64.67
C ARG A 3 -22.08 -33.96 63.57
N LEU A 4 -21.32 -34.49 62.59
CA LEU A 4 -21.84 -35.43 61.61
C LEU A 4 -22.01 -36.78 62.36
N ASP A 5 -23.22 -37.26 62.49
CA ASP A 5 -23.50 -38.63 62.92
C ASP A 5 -23.12 -39.57 61.76
N ALA A 6 -21.90 -40.03 61.78
CA ALA A 6 -21.32 -40.84 60.69
C ALA A 6 -20.81 -42.14 61.25
N ASP A 7 -21.37 -43.26 60.81
CA ASP A 7 -20.92 -44.63 61.18
C ASP A 7 -19.81 -45.12 60.22
N VAL A 8 -19.86 -44.71 58.93
CA VAL A 8 -18.89 -45.10 57.91
C VAL A 8 -18.52 -43.90 57.05
N VAL A 9 -17.23 -43.75 56.77
CA VAL A 9 -16.70 -42.77 55.80
C VAL A 9 -16.00 -43.55 54.68
N ALA A 10 -16.51 -43.39 53.48
CA ALA A 10 -15.95 -44.04 52.29
C ALA A 10 -15.27 -42.98 51.37
N PRO A 11 -13.97 -43.06 51.14
CA PRO A 11 -13.26 -42.07 50.32
C PRO A 11 -13.58 -42.24 48.83
N LEU A 12 -13.78 -41.15 48.16
CA LEU A 12 -13.83 -41.05 46.68
C LEU A 12 -12.40 -40.90 46.19
N LEU A 13 -11.79 -42.03 45.79
CA LEU A 13 -10.41 -42.07 45.31
C LEU A 13 -10.38 -42.32 43.81
N GLU A 14 -9.42 -41.69 43.13
CA GLU A 14 -9.08 -41.95 41.74
C GLU A 14 -7.58 -41.82 41.55
N GLU A 15 -6.96 -42.80 40.97
CA GLU A 15 -5.47 -42.89 40.78
C GLU A 15 -4.70 -42.53 42.07
N GLY A 16 -5.25 -42.92 43.26
CA GLY A 16 -4.65 -42.68 44.57
C GLY A 16 -4.84 -41.28 45.14
N ARG A 17 -5.60 -40.38 44.46
CA ARG A 17 -5.93 -39.06 45.00
C ARG A 17 -7.35 -38.99 45.55
N LEU A 18 -7.47 -38.47 46.78
CA LEU A 18 -8.73 -38.20 47.42
C LEU A 18 -9.31 -36.89 46.88
N PHE A 19 -10.52 -36.90 46.30
CA PHE A 19 -11.20 -35.69 45.81
C PHE A 19 -12.57 -35.51 46.49
N GLY A 20 -13.02 -36.44 47.31
CA GLY A 20 -14.24 -36.35 48.07
C GLY A 20 -14.41 -37.50 49.02
N MET A 21 -15.49 -37.52 49.81
CA MET A 21 -15.85 -38.60 50.68
C MET A 21 -17.38 -38.77 50.73
N ILE A 22 -17.83 -39.98 50.84
CA ILE A 22 -19.24 -40.30 51.15
C ILE A 22 -19.30 -40.62 52.63
N VAL A 23 -20.16 -39.88 53.32
CA VAL A 23 -20.42 -40.09 54.76
C VAL A 23 -21.80 -40.77 54.89
N VAL A 24 -21.81 -41.90 55.55
CA VAL A 24 -23.05 -42.70 55.74
C VAL A 24 -23.36 -42.80 57.26
N GLY A 25 -24.55 -42.44 57.62
CA GLY A 25 -25.06 -42.54 59.01
C GLY A 25 -25.47 -43.97 59.39
N PRO A 26 -26.05 -44.14 60.58
CA PRO A 26 -26.46 -45.44 61.08
C PRO A 26 -27.46 -46.11 60.15
N LYS A 27 -27.37 -47.44 60.06
CA LYS A 27 -28.34 -48.23 59.31
C LYS A 27 -29.74 -48.12 59.92
N ARG A 28 -30.79 -48.00 59.14
CA ARG A 28 -32.17 -47.93 59.57
C ARG A 28 -32.62 -49.22 60.31
N SER A 29 -31.94 -50.33 60.09
CA SER A 29 -32.15 -51.62 60.82
C SER A 29 -31.55 -51.63 62.21
N GLY A 30 -30.73 -50.62 62.58
CA GLY A 30 -29.98 -50.62 63.85
C GLY A 30 -28.81 -51.60 63.90
N SER A 31 -28.52 -52.32 62.83
CA SER A 31 -27.44 -53.32 62.78
C SER A 31 -26.15 -52.61 62.45
N PRO A 32 -24.95 -53.08 62.89
CA PRO A 32 -23.64 -52.55 62.50
C PRO A 32 -23.34 -52.81 61.03
N TYR A 33 -22.39 -52.07 60.43
CA TYR A 33 -21.87 -52.34 59.10
C TYR A 33 -20.91 -53.52 59.14
N PHE A 34 -21.09 -54.51 58.22
CA PHE A 34 -20.29 -55.69 58.07
C PHE A 34 -19.41 -55.60 56.79
N SER A 35 -18.53 -56.59 56.53
CA SER A 35 -17.64 -56.65 55.40
C SER A 35 -18.35 -56.47 54.04
N ASP A 36 -19.48 -57.14 53.86
CA ASP A 36 -20.27 -57.09 52.61
C ASP A 36 -20.83 -55.69 52.33
N ASP A 37 -21.22 -54.97 53.40
CA ASP A 37 -21.64 -53.54 53.28
C ASP A 37 -20.45 -52.65 52.88
N ALA A 38 -19.24 -52.93 53.40
CA ALA A 38 -18.04 -52.21 53.08
C ALA A 38 -17.66 -52.42 51.62
N ASP A 39 -17.71 -53.64 51.08
CA ASP A 39 -17.45 -53.98 49.68
C ASP A 39 -18.47 -53.28 48.75
N LEU A 40 -19.77 -53.28 49.15
CA LEU A 40 -20.79 -52.56 48.41
C LEU A 40 -20.53 -51.03 48.39
N LEU A 41 -20.19 -50.48 49.57
CA LEU A 41 -19.86 -49.05 49.67
C LEU A 41 -18.63 -48.69 48.86
N GLN A 42 -17.60 -49.52 48.85
CA GLN A 42 -16.40 -49.35 48.04
C GLN A 42 -16.73 -49.36 46.55
N THR A 43 -17.58 -50.29 46.11
CA THR A 43 -18.04 -50.34 44.71
C THR A 43 -18.82 -49.09 44.33
N LEU A 44 -19.74 -48.67 45.19
CA LEU A 44 -20.56 -47.45 44.99
C LEU A 44 -19.69 -46.17 44.95
N THR A 45 -18.69 -46.06 45.86
CA THR A 45 -17.78 -44.93 45.89
C THR A 45 -16.93 -44.85 44.61
N HIS A 46 -16.43 -46.01 44.16
CA HIS A 46 -15.65 -46.08 42.91
C HIS A 46 -16.49 -45.65 41.70
N GLN A 47 -17.71 -46.19 41.55
CA GLN A 47 -18.62 -45.79 40.45
C GLN A 47 -18.99 -44.31 40.53
N SER A 48 -19.29 -43.80 41.76
CA SER A 48 -19.59 -42.41 41.98
C SER A 48 -18.42 -41.48 41.64
N ALA A 49 -17.20 -41.89 41.99
CA ALA A 49 -15.98 -41.18 41.66
C ALA A 49 -15.83 -40.99 40.15
N VAL A 50 -15.97 -42.08 39.39
CA VAL A 50 -15.90 -42.07 37.91
C VAL A 50 -16.99 -41.18 37.30
N ALA A 51 -18.23 -41.32 37.80
CA ALA A 51 -19.36 -40.54 37.30
C ALA A 51 -19.17 -39.01 37.53
N ILE A 52 -18.74 -38.62 38.73
CA ILE A 52 -18.49 -37.20 39.09
C ILE A 52 -17.38 -36.65 38.22
N ARG A 53 -16.29 -37.37 38.03
CA ARG A 53 -15.18 -36.91 37.18
C ARG A 53 -15.58 -36.74 35.73
N ASN A 54 -16.34 -37.70 35.18
CA ASN A 54 -16.83 -37.59 33.81
C ASN A 54 -17.70 -36.33 33.66
N ALA A 55 -18.58 -36.07 34.65
CA ALA A 55 -19.41 -34.88 34.66
C ALA A 55 -18.55 -33.58 34.72
N GLN A 56 -17.55 -33.55 35.62
CA GLN A 56 -16.63 -32.40 35.75
C GLN A 56 -15.81 -32.18 34.48
N THR A 57 -15.30 -33.27 33.89
CA THR A 57 -14.53 -33.19 32.62
C THR A 57 -15.41 -32.67 31.48
N HIS A 58 -16.62 -33.20 31.38
CA HIS A 58 -17.60 -32.73 30.40
C HIS A 58 -17.93 -31.23 30.59
N GLN A 59 -18.21 -30.84 31.83
CA GLN A 59 -18.51 -29.45 32.16
C GLN A 59 -17.35 -28.52 31.84
N ARG A 60 -16.10 -28.95 32.12
CA ARG A 60 -14.89 -28.18 31.76
C ARG A 60 -14.69 -28.01 30.24
N VAL A 61 -14.94 -29.06 29.47
CA VAL A 61 -14.90 -29.02 28.01
C VAL A 61 -15.94 -28.03 27.45
N VAL A 62 -17.19 -28.09 27.98
CA VAL A 62 -18.26 -27.17 27.59
C VAL A 62 -17.86 -25.73 27.92
N GLN A 63 -17.34 -25.47 29.12
CA GLN A 63 -16.95 -24.13 29.56
C GLN A 63 -15.82 -23.56 28.70
N VAL A 64 -14.75 -24.36 28.43
CA VAL A 64 -13.64 -23.91 27.55
C VAL A 64 -14.14 -23.64 26.14
N ASN A 65 -15.05 -24.47 25.63
CA ASN A 65 -15.60 -24.26 24.28
C ASN A 65 -16.47 -22.99 24.22
N GLU A 66 -17.28 -22.70 25.24
CA GLU A 66 -18.02 -21.44 25.32
C GLU A 66 -17.13 -20.21 25.41
N GLU A 67 -16.04 -20.28 26.17
CA GLU A 67 -15.06 -19.19 26.27
C GLU A 67 -14.34 -18.94 24.94
N LEU A 68 -13.92 -20.00 24.24
CA LEU A 68 -13.36 -19.90 22.89
C LEU A 68 -14.35 -19.28 21.89
N GLN A 69 -15.62 -19.69 21.95
CA GLN A 69 -16.67 -19.13 21.08
C GLN A 69 -16.89 -17.63 21.35
N LYS A 70 -16.92 -17.22 22.63
CA LYS A 70 -17.03 -15.80 23.01
C LYS A 70 -15.82 -15.01 22.51
N THR A 71 -14.61 -15.52 22.68
CA THR A 71 -13.39 -14.88 22.19
C THR A 71 -13.41 -14.71 20.68
N LEU A 72 -13.77 -15.77 19.95
CA LEU A 72 -13.87 -15.70 18.48
C LEU A 72 -14.99 -14.75 18.00
N ALA A 73 -16.02 -14.54 18.79
CA ALA A 73 -17.13 -13.62 18.47
C ALA A 73 -16.77 -12.13 18.67
N THR A 74 -15.78 -11.82 19.54
CA THR A 74 -15.30 -10.45 19.79
C THR A 74 -14.22 -9.99 18.80
N ILE A 75 -13.64 -10.90 18.01
CA ILE A 75 -12.65 -10.56 16.99
C ILE A 75 -13.37 -9.92 15.81
N GLU A 76 -12.96 -8.68 15.45
CA GLU A 76 -13.50 -7.93 14.30
C GLU A 76 -13.08 -8.51 12.95
N SER A 77 -12.01 -9.31 12.93
CA SER A 77 -11.56 -10.00 11.71
C SER A 77 -12.38 -11.28 11.49
N GLY A 78 -12.73 -11.55 10.23
CA GLY A 78 -13.32 -12.81 9.83
C GLY A 78 -12.34 -13.96 10.04
N VAL A 79 -12.78 -15.03 10.73
CA VAL A 79 -11.97 -16.24 10.96
C VAL A 79 -12.71 -17.43 10.38
N VAL A 80 -12.03 -18.15 9.49
CA VAL A 80 -12.51 -19.41 8.91
C VAL A 80 -11.45 -20.47 9.13
N ALA A 81 -11.81 -21.58 9.76
CA ALA A 81 -10.93 -22.73 9.87
C ALA A 81 -11.57 -23.94 9.21
N VAL A 82 -10.75 -24.68 8.45
CA VAL A 82 -11.14 -25.90 7.76
C VAL A 82 -10.29 -27.06 8.21
N GLY A 83 -10.87 -28.26 8.25
CA GLY A 83 -10.13 -29.49 8.50
C GLY A 83 -9.35 -29.96 7.28
N ALA A 84 -8.51 -30.99 7.44
CA ALA A 84 -7.68 -31.57 6.37
C ALA A 84 -8.48 -32.05 5.13
N ARG A 85 -9.79 -32.32 5.29
CA ARG A 85 -10.68 -32.71 4.19
C ARG A 85 -11.41 -31.52 3.55
N GLY A 86 -10.96 -30.26 3.81
CA GLY A 86 -11.59 -29.05 3.28
C GLY A 86 -13.00 -28.75 3.85
N ARG A 87 -13.38 -29.33 4.99
CA ARG A 87 -14.67 -29.01 5.64
C ARG A 87 -14.54 -27.86 6.62
N VAL A 88 -15.45 -26.90 6.54
CA VAL A 88 -15.48 -25.73 7.42
C VAL A 88 -15.86 -26.15 8.86
N ASN A 89 -14.94 -25.94 9.79
CA ASN A 89 -15.12 -26.24 11.21
C ASN A 89 -15.44 -24.99 12.03
N VAL A 90 -14.79 -23.86 11.70
CA VAL A 90 -14.99 -22.57 12.37
C VAL A 90 -15.36 -21.53 11.34
N PHE A 91 -16.35 -20.74 11.66
CA PHE A 91 -16.79 -19.57 10.91
C PHE A 91 -17.34 -18.59 11.95
N ASN A 92 -16.60 -17.52 12.25
CA ASN A 92 -16.96 -16.60 13.32
C ASN A 92 -17.98 -15.55 12.85
N LYS A 93 -18.50 -14.75 13.80
CA LYS A 93 -19.51 -13.73 13.54
C LYS A 93 -19.03 -12.65 12.57
N ALA A 94 -17.76 -12.23 12.66
CA ALA A 94 -17.20 -11.26 11.72
C ALA A 94 -17.12 -11.83 10.30
N ALA A 95 -16.79 -13.12 10.14
CA ALA A 95 -16.82 -13.77 8.84
C ALA A 95 -18.24 -13.81 8.25
N GLU A 96 -19.28 -14.01 9.07
CA GLU A 96 -20.67 -13.91 8.61
C GLU A 96 -21.00 -12.52 8.08
N GLN A 97 -20.59 -11.48 8.81
CA GLN A 97 -20.85 -10.08 8.45
C GLN A 97 -20.12 -9.67 7.15
N LEU A 98 -18.83 -10.05 7.03
CA LEU A 98 -18.01 -9.68 5.88
C LEU A 98 -18.35 -10.45 4.60
N THR A 99 -18.91 -11.66 4.73
CA THR A 99 -19.22 -12.51 3.55
C THR A 99 -20.72 -12.60 3.24
N GLY A 100 -21.58 -12.13 4.17
CA GLY A 100 -23.03 -12.30 4.06
C GLY A 100 -23.53 -13.75 4.19
N ARG A 101 -22.68 -14.68 4.64
CA ARG A 101 -22.99 -16.12 4.72
C ARG A 101 -23.12 -16.55 6.18
N SER A 102 -24.08 -17.42 6.47
CA SER A 102 -24.29 -17.92 7.83
C SER A 102 -23.37 -19.09 8.18
N ALA A 103 -22.80 -19.06 9.39
CA ALA A 103 -22.02 -20.17 9.94
C ALA A 103 -22.82 -21.46 10.04
N GLN A 104 -24.14 -21.36 10.29
CA GLN A 104 -25.01 -22.55 10.39
C GLN A 104 -25.12 -23.32 9.07
N THR A 105 -25.09 -22.61 7.94
CA THR A 105 -25.16 -23.22 6.61
C THR A 105 -23.83 -23.75 6.12
N LEU A 106 -22.70 -23.16 6.60
CA LEU A 106 -21.36 -23.49 6.14
C LEU A 106 -20.66 -24.55 6.99
N ARG A 107 -20.93 -24.65 8.27
CA ARG A 107 -20.30 -25.65 9.16
C ARG A 107 -20.51 -27.08 8.63
N GLY A 108 -19.39 -27.83 8.52
CA GLY A 108 -19.38 -29.19 7.98
C GLY A 108 -19.47 -29.28 6.46
N ARG A 109 -19.71 -28.16 5.76
CA ARG A 109 -19.70 -28.10 4.28
C ARG A 109 -18.28 -27.95 3.76
N GLY A 110 -18.08 -28.19 2.48
CA GLY A 110 -16.78 -28.02 1.83
C GLY A 110 -16.45 -26.57 1.53
N ILE A 111 -15.19 -26.31 1.28
CA ILE A 111 -14.64 -24.98 0.95
C ILE A 111 -15.25 -24.37 -0.33
N GLU A 112 -15.82 -25.18 -1.22
CA GLU A 112 -16.53 -24.74 -2.43
C GLU A 112 -17.76 -23.89 -2.14
N GLN A 113 -18.27 -23.95 -0.89
CA GLN A 113 -19.36 -23.10 -0.40
C GLN A 113 -18.90 -21.73 0.08
N LEU A 114 -17.60 -21.52 0.26
CA LEU A 114 -17.02 -20.23 0.60
C LEU A 114 -16.98 -19.28 -0.64
N PRO A 115 -16.81 -17.97 -0.45
CA PRO A 115 -16.52 -17.08 -1.57
C PRO A 115 -15.34 -17.60 -2.39
N PRO A 116 -15.41 -17.64 -3.73
CA PRO A 116 -14.43 -18.35 -4.58
C PRO A 116 -12.98 -17.91 -4.38
N VAL A 117 -12.76 -16.62 -4.08
CA VAL A 117 -11.41 -16.09 -3.83
C VAL A 117 -10.85 -16.63 -2.51
N LEU A 118 -11.66 -16.68 -1.45
CA LEU A 118 -11.28 -17.19 -0.14
C LEU A 118 -11.07 -18.70 -0.18
N GLY A 119 -11.97 -19.43 -0.88
CA GLY A 119 -11.84 -20.87 -1.09
C GLY A 119 -10.51 -21.24 -1.75
N ARG A 120 -10.12 -20.56 -2.82
CA ARG A 120 -8.85 -20.80 -3.54
C ARG A 120 -7.62 -20.58 -2.67
N LEU A 121 -7.61 -19.52 -1.83
CA LEU A 121 -6.49 -19.27 -0.92
C LEU A 121 -6.34 -20.37 0.15
N ILE A 122 -7.46 -20.84 0.68
CA ILE A 122 -7.47 -21.96 1.65
C ILE A 122 -7.03 -23.25 0.97
N GLU A 123 -7.49 -23.51 -0.25
CA GLU A 123 -7.06 -24.67 -1.06
C GLU A 123 -5.55 -24.65 -1.32
N ALA A 124 -4.99 -23.53 -1.71
CA ALA A 124 -3.55 -23.37 -1.91
C ALA A 124 -2.78 -23.73 -0.62
N THR A 125 -3.21 -23.18 0.53
CA THR A 125 -2.60 -23.48 1.85
C THR A 125 -2.73 -24.96 2.22
N LEU A 126 -3.82 -25.65 1.88
CA LEU A 126 -3.97 -27.08 2.12
C LEU A 126 -3.09 -27.92 1.19
N ALA A 127 -2.85 -27.45 -0.05
CA ALA A 127 -2.07 -28.18 -1.04
C ALA A 127 -0.56 -28.07 -0.81
N ASP A 128 -0.05 -26.86 -0.49
CA ASP A 128 1.39 -26.60 -0.33
C ASP A 128 1.86 -26.65 1.14
N GLY A 129 0.93 -26.58 2.10
CA GLY A 129 1.24 -26.57 3.52
C GLY A 129 1.98 -25.33 4.00
N GLN A 130 1.92 -24.22 3.21
CA GLN A 130 2.58 -22.95 3.50
C GLN A 130 1.57 -21.87 3.90
N SER A 131 2.08 -20.84 4.59
CA SER A 131 1.28 -19.66 4.94
C SER A 131 1.34 -18.64 3.82
N HIS A 132 0.17 -18.10 3.43
CA HIS A 132 0.04 -16.97 2.52
C HIS A 132 -0.37 -15.75 3.32
N SER A 133 0.56 -14.82 3.51
CA SER A 133 0.35 -13.64 4.35
C SER A 133 0.06 -12.40 3.52
N GLN A 134 -0.81 -11.52 4.05
CA GLN A 134 -1.08 -10.19 3.51
C GLN A 134 -1.54 -10.20 2.05
N VAL A 135 -2.38 -11.16 1.68
CA VAL A 135 -2.99 -11.20 0.35
C VAL A 135 -4.19 -10.27 0.33
N GLU A 136 -4.14 -9.23 -0.48
CA GLU A 136 -5.29 -8.35 -0.68
C GLU A 136 -6.30 -9.02 -1.61
N ILE A 137 -7.53 -9.17 -1.14
CA ILE A 137 -8.65 -9.73 -1.88
C ILE A 137 -9.83 -8.78 -1.86
N ALA A 138 -10.77 -8.95 -2.77
CA ALA A 138 -12.03 -8.22 -2.75
C ALA A 138 -13.20 -9.21 -2.75
N LEU A 139 -14.14 -9.02 -1.84
CA LEU A 139 -15.36 -9.81 -1.76
C LEU A 139 -16.58 -8.88 -1.92
N PRO A 140 -17.65 -9.33 -2.61
CA PRO A 140 -18.90 -8.59 -2.64
C PRO A 140 -19.57 -8.68 -1.25
N ASP A 141 -20.06 -7.55 -0.75
CA ASP A 141 -20.94 -7.48 0.41
C ASP A 141 -22.36 -7.93 0.07
N THR A 142 -23.27 -7.82 1.04
CA THR A 142 -24.69 -8.15 0.87
C THR A 142 -25.42 -7.25 -0.13
N ALA A 143 -24.88 -6.07 -0.44
CA ALA A 143 -25.38 -5.11 -1.43
C ALA A 143 -24.70 -5.25 -2.80
N GLY A 144 -23.73 -6.19 -2.95
CA GLY A 144 -22.95 -6.39 -4.17
C GLY A 144 -21.76 -5.44 -4.33
N GLN A 145 -21.47 -4.59 -3.32
CA GLN A 145 -20.32 -3.71 -3.34
C GLN A 145 -19.05 -4.48 -2.94
N MET A 146 -17.96 -4.27 -3.71
CA MET A 146 -16.69 -4.95 -3.44
C MET A 146 -15.99 -4.36 -2.22
N ILE A 147 -15.83 -5.15 -1.16
CA ILE A 147 -15.10 -4.80 0.05
C ILE A 147 -13.64 -5.28 -0.09
N PRO A 148 -12.65 -4.39 0.05
CA PRO A 148 -11.25 -4.79 0.07
C PRO A 148 -10.92 -5.42 1.43
N LEU A 149 -10.37 -6.63 1.41
CA LEU A 149 -9.98 -7.37 2.60
C LEU A 149 -8.50 -7.73 2.54
N MET A 150 -7.83 -7.68 3.68
CA MET A 150 -6.51 -8.28 3.87
C MET A 150 -6.70 -9.70 4.40
N CYS A 151 -6.24 -10.70 3.66
CA CYS A 151 -6.36 -12.10 4.00
C CYS A 151 -5.00 -12.72 4.31
N THR A 152 -4.94 -13.48 5.39
CA THR A 152 -3.79 -14.33 5.73
C THR A 152 -4.30 -15.74 5.93
N THR A 153 -3.66 -16.71 5.28
CA THR A 153 -3.96 -18.12 5.48
C THR A 153 -2.74 -18.85 6.05
N SER A 154 -2.98 -19.79 6.97
CA SER A 154 -1.94 -20.56 7.63
C SER A 154 -2.36 -22.01 7.81
N PRO A 155 -1.44 -22.98 7.63
CA PRO A 155 -1.73 -24.38 7.86
C PRO A 155 -1.89 -24.66 9.35
N LEU A 156 -2.90 -25.44 9.70
CA LEU A 156 -3.06 -26.01 11.04
C LEU A 156 -2.38 -27.37 11.09
N ARG A 157 -1.43 -27.53 12.03
CA ARG A 157 -0.70 -28.78 12.20
C ARG A 157 -1.14 -29.51 13.47
N GLY A 158 -1.38 -30.79 13.35
CA GLY A 158 -1.72 -31.67 14.45
C GLY A 158 -0.48 -32.18 15.22
N ARG A 159 -0.74 -33.13 16.14
CA ARG A 159 0.34 -33.87 16.82
C ARG A 159 1.20 -34.56 15.74
N GLN A 160 2.52 -34.51 15.87
CA GLN A 160 3.52 -35.04 14.92
C GLN A 160 3.71 -34.22 13.61
N GLY A 161 3.20 -32.96 13.55
CA GLY A 161 3.44 -32.08 12.39
C GLY A 161 2.58 -32.34 11.16
N ALA A 162 1.70 -33.35 11.19
CA ALA A 162 0.79 -33.64 10.08
C ALA A 162 -0.20 -32.48 9.85
N LEU A 163 -0.51 -32.21 8.58
CA LEU A 163 -1.49 -31.17 8.20
C LEU A 163 -2.89 -31.58 8.71
N ALA A 164 -3.42 -30.82 9.67
CA ALA A 164 -4.72 -31.04 10.26
C ALA A 164 -5.82 -30.15 9.62
N GLY A 165 -5.40 -29.12 8.88
CA GLY A 165 -6.31 -28.19 8.24
C GLY A 165 -5.64 -26.87 7.87
N ALA A 166 -6.43 -25.85 7.64
CA ALA A 166 -5.98 -24.47 7.42
C ALA A 166 -6.89 -23.48 8.12
N VAL A 167 -6.34 -22.32 8.47
CA VAL A 167 -7.08 -21.17 8.99
C VAL A 167 -6.86 -19.99 8.07
N ALA A 168 -7.95 -19.27 7.77
CA ALA A 168 -7.93 -17.97 7.10
C ALA A 168 -8.42 -16.90 8.06
N VAL A 169 -7.68 -15.80 8.15
CA VAL A 169 -8.06 -14.59 8.87
C VAL A 169 -8.11 -13.45 7.87
N PHE A 170 -9.21 -12.72 7.84
CA PHE A 170 -9.38 -11.60 6.90
C PHE A 170 -10.00 -10.39 7.58
N THR A 171 -9.46 -9.23 7.28
CA THR A 171 -9.81 -7.95 7.92
C THR A 171 -10.26 -6.95 6.85
N ASP A 172 -11.30 -6.19 7.13
CA ASP A 172 -11.79 -5.13 6.27
C ASP A 172 -10.81 -3.96 6.20
N LEU A 173 -10.41 -3.59 4.99
CA LEU A 173 -9.52 -2.47 4.71
C LEU A 173 -10.29 -1.19 4.30
N SER A 174 -11.62 -1.20 4.25
CA SER A 174 -12.41 -0.07 3.73
C SER A 174 -12.07 1.22 4.45
N ARG A 175 -12.06 1.19 5.77
CA ARG A 175 -11.75 2.37 6.60
C ARG A 175 -10.31 2.84 6.42
N LEU A 176 -9.36 1.93 6.33
CA LEU A 176 -7.95 2.25 6.09
C LEU A 176 -7.77 2.92 4.71
N LYS A 177 -8.35 2.34 3.67
CA LYS A 177 -8.29 2.89 2.31
C LYS A 177 -9.02 4.24 2.18
N GLU A 178 -10.09 4.44 2.93
CA GLU A 178 -10.78 5.74 3.00
C GLU A 178 -9.88 6.82 3.63
N LEU A 179 -9.29 6.53 4.80
CA LEU A 179 -8.34 7.43 5.46
C LEU A 179 -7.12 7.75 4.59
N GLU A 180 -6.58 6.76 3.88
CA GLU A 180 -5.48 6.98 2.94
C GLU A 180 -5.90 7.89 1.78
N ARG A 181 -7.13 7.73 1.26
CA ARG A 181 -7.67 8.61 0.20
C ARG A 181 -7.86 10.04 0.71
N GLU A 182 -8.41 10.20 1.92
CA GLU A 182 -8.58 11.51 2.55
C GLU A 182 -7.23 12.19 2.80
N ARG A 183 -6.25 11.45 3.34
CA ARG A 183 -4.89 11.96 3.53
C ARG A 183 -4.27 12.42 2.22
N ARG A 184 -4.34 11.61 1.17
CA ARG A 184 -3.82 11.99 -0.16
C ARG A 184 -4.53 13.21 -0.74
N ARG A 185 -5.85 13.37 -0.48
CA ARG A 185 -6.58 14.58 -0.86
C ARG A 185 -6.11 15.81 -0.09
N ALA A 186 -5.91 15.68 1.21
CA ALA A 186 -5.40 16.77 2.05
C ALA A 186 -3.99 17.19 1.65
N GLU A 187 -3.09 16.23 1.41
CA GLU A 187 -1.72 16.48 0.92
C GLU A 187 -1.73 17.22 -0.43
N ARG A 188 -2.63 16.83 -1.36
CA ARG A 188 -2.79 17.51 -2.65
C ARG A 188 -3.32 18.95 -2.48
N LEU A 189 -4.29 19.16 -1.59
CA LEU A 189 -4.82 20.51 -1.32
C LEU A 189 -3.75 21.42 -0.70
N ALA A 190 -2.99 20.91 0.26
CA ALA A 190 -1.88 21.66 0.86
C ALA A 190 -0.80 22.02 -0.18
N SER A 191 -0.48 21.10 -1.09
CA SER A 191 0.43 21.39 -2.20
C SER A 191 -0.11 22.45 -3.15
N LEU A 192 -1.40 22.40 -3.48
CA LEU A 192 -2.04 23.40 -4.33
C LEU A 192 -2.09 24.78 -3.65
N GLU A 193 -2.31 24.84 -2.34
CA GLU A 193 -2.31 26.09 -1.57
C GLU A 193 -0.91 26.74 -1.56
N ALA A 194 0.14 25.94 -1.34
CA ALA A 194 1.52 26.40 -1.42
C ALA A 194 1.85 26.94 -2.83
N ILE A 195 1.43 26.22 -3.88
CA ILE A 195 1.59 26.63 -5.28
C ILE A 195 0.84 27.94 -5.56
N ALA A 196 -0.41 28.07 -5.14
CA ALA A 196 -1.20 29.28 -5.34
C ALA A 196 -0.57 30.50 -4.64
N SER A 197 -0.07 30.34 -3.42
CA SER A 197 0.62 31.41 -2.68
C SER A 197 1.89 31.87 -3.40
N GLY A 198 2.72 30.95 -3.85
CA GLY A 198 3.93 31.25 -4.62
C GLY A 198 3.63 31.94 -5.95
N MET A 199 2.57 31.50 -6.66
CA MET A 199 2.14 32.13 -7.91
C MET A 199 1.73 33.60 -7.74
N VAL A 200 1.03 33.93 -6.66
CA VAL A 200 0.66 35.33 -6.38
C VAL A 200 1.91 36.22 -6.32
N HIS A 201 2.99 35.74 -5.70
CA HIS A 201 4.26 36.46 -5.65
C HIS A 201 4.95 36.53 -7.03
N GLU A 202 4.97 35.43 -7.77
CA GLU A 202 5.62 35.34 -9.08
C GLU A 202 4.88 36.17 -10.17
N VAL A 203 3.54 36.27 -10.09
CA VAL A 203 2.74 37.14 -10.98
C VAL A 203 2.85 38.62 -10.57
N ARG A 204 2.98 38.89 -9.27
CA ARG A 204 3.11 40.29 -8.78
C ARG A 204 4.40 40.93 -9.28
N ASN A 205 5.51 40.20 -9.36
CA ASN A 205 6.82 40.73 -9.76
C ASN A 205 6.80 41.35 -11.18
N PRO A 206 6.40 40.63 -12.26
CA PRO A 206 6.30 41.22 -13.59
C PRO A 206 5.29 42.37 -13.65
N LEU A 207 4.18 42.26 -12.89
CA LEU A 207 3.20 43.38 -12.84
C LEU A 207 3.79 44.66 -12.24
N VAL A 208 4.64 44.57 -11.21
CA VAL A 208 5.36 45.70 -10.63
C VAL A 208 6.29 46.34 -11.66
N SER A 209 7.04 45.54 -12.41
CA SER A 209 7.93 46.01 -13.48
C SER A 209 7.15 46.72 -14.58
N ILE A 210 6.07 46.09 -15.09
CA ILE A 210 5.20 46.67 -16.11
C ILE A 210 4.60 48.01 -15.59
N LYS A 211 4.08 48.02 -14.35
CA LYS A 211 3.50 49.24 -13.74
C LYS A 211 4.52 50.37 -13.63
N ALA A 212 5.75 50.08 -13.20
CA ALA A 212 6.81 51.09 -13.10
C ALA A 212 7.15 51.71 -14.47
N PHE A 213 7.26 50.87 -15.51
CA PHE A 213 7.54 51.35 -16.87
C PHE A 213 6.34 52.15 -17.43
N THR A 214 5.10 51.74 -17.21
CA THR A 214 3.89 52.46 -17.65
C THR A 214 3.73 53.81 -16.93
N GLN A 215 4.12 53.93 -15.67
CA GLN A 215 4.10 55.22 -14.94
C GLN A 215 5.12 56.22 -15.46
N LEU A 216 6.27 55.74 -15.98
CA LEU A 216 7.30 56.60 -16.55
C LEU A 216 7.01 57.01 -18.01
N LEU A 217 6.13 56.27 -18.71
CA LEU A 217 5.84 56.47 -20.12
C LEU A 217 5.40 57.92 -20.46
N PRO A 218 4.48 58.58 -19.70
CA PRO A 218 4.06 59.94 -20.03
C PRO A 218 5.19 60.98 -19.96
N SER A 219 6.18 60.79 -19.05
CA SER A 219 7.28 61.71 -18.83
C SER A 219 8.49 61.47 -19.73
N ARG A 220 8.61 60.25 -20.32
CA ARG A 220 9.72 59.85 -21.16
C ARG A 220 9.31 59.37 -22.57
N PHE A 221 8.11 59.74 -23.01
CA PHE A 221 7.58 59.29 -24.31
C PHE A 221 8.46 59.66 -25.49
N ASP A 222 9.11 60.85 -25.46
CA ASP A 222 9.93 61.36 -26.51
C ASP A 222 11.34 60.75 -26.55
N ASP A 223 11.73 60.04 -25.49
CA ASP A 223 13.02 59.31 -25.41
C ASP A 223 12.94 58.00 -26.20
N ALA A 224 13.67 57.92 -27.34
CA ALA A 224 13.66 56.76 -28.22
C ALA A 224 14.28 55.48 -27.55
N GLU A 225 15.27 55.68 -26.70
CA GLU A 225 15.90 54.55 -25.97
C GLU A 225 14.92 54.00 -24.90
N PHE A 226 14.21 54.88 -24.21
CA PHE A 226 13.21 54.48 -23.26
C PHE A 226 12.04 53.72 -23.93
N ARG A 227 11.55 54.17 -25.10
CA ARG A 227 10.48 53.43 -25.84
C ARG A 227 10.91 52.04 -26.25
N ASN A 228 12.12 51.88 -26.77
CA ASN A 228 12.66 50.60 -27.16
C ASN A 228 12.83 49.65 -25.96
N ASN A 229 13.35 50.17 -24.85
CA ASN A 229 13.47 49.44 -23.61
C ASN A 229 12.11 49.05 -23.03
N PHE A 230 11.10 49.97 -23.07
CA PHE A 230 9.74 49.73 -22.63
C PHE A 230 9.12 48.51 -23.36
N THR A 231 9.14 48.56 -24.73
CA THR A 231 8.58 47.46 -25.54
C THR A 231 9.24 46.14 -25.25
N ARG A 232 10.58 46.14 -25.14
CA ARG A 232 11.37 44.95 -24.87
C ARG A 232 11.09 44.37 -23.49
N VAL A 233 11.02 45.20 -22.42
CA VAL A 233 10.83 44.76 -21.04
C VAL A 233 9.40 44.31 -20.83
N VAL A 234 8.41 45.11 -21.24
CA VAL A 234 7.00 44.77 -21.09
C VAL A 234 6.64 43.49 -21.85
N GLY A 235 7.12 43.36 -23.10
CA GLY A 235 6.90 42.15 -23.89
C GLY A 235 7.49 40.89 -23.21
N ARG A 236 8.71 41.00 -22.67
CA ARG A 236 9.34 39.91 -21.94
C ARG A 236 8.59 39.54 -20.67
N GLU A 237 8.11 40.52 -19.89
CA GLU A 237 7.38 40.22 -18.65
C GLU A 237 5.98 39.65 -18.91
N ILE A 238 5.31 40.03 -20.00
CA ILE A 238 4.06 39.40 -20.45
C ILE A 238 4.28 37.94 -20.82
N ASN A 239 5.27 37.66 -21.68
CA ASN A 239 5.60 36.25 -22.04
C ASN A 239 5.95 35.42 -20.82
N ARG A 240 6.68 35.98 -19.85
CA ARG A 240 6.96 35.31 -18.57
C ARG A 240 5.70 34.96 -17.79
N MET A 241 4.67 35.85 -17.79
CA MET A 241 3.40 35.57 -17.14
C MET A 241 2.63 34.46 -17.86
N ASP A 242 2.62 34.44 -19.19
CA ASP A 242 1.99 33.39 -19.97
C ASP A 242 2.64 32.03 -19.68
N ASP A 243 3.97 31.97 -19.67
CA ASP A 243 4.71 30.76 -19.30
C ASP A 243 4.38 30.25 -17.89
N LEU A 244 4.23 31.15 -16.91
CA LEU A 244 3.84 30.80 -15.54
C LEU A 244 2.42 30.22 -15.48
N LEU A 245 1.47 30.83 -16.21
CA LEU A 245 0.08 30.37 -16.27
C LEU A 245 -0.03 28.98 -16.93
N ASP A 246 0.71 28.76 -18.01
CA ASP A 246 0.74 27.45 -18.69
C ASP A 246 1.32 26.37 -17.79
N ARG A 247 2.41 26.63 -17.08
CA ARG A 247 2.99 25.70 -16.10
C ARG A 247 2.01 25.37 -14.97
N PHE A 248 1.26 26.34 -14.48
CA PHE A 248 0.22 26.11 -13.47
C PHE A 248 -0.92 25.24 -14.00
N ARG A 249 -1.38 25.52 -15.21
CA ARG A 249 -2.42 24.73 -15.87
C ARG A 249 -2.00 23.26 -15.99
N MET A 250 -0.74 23.00 -16.32
CA MET A 250 -0.19 21.66 -16.41
C MET A 250 -0.16 20.93 -15.06
N LEU A 251 0.24 21.60 -13.97
CA LEU A 251 0.20 21.01 -12.61
C LEU A 251 -1.22 20.61 -12.20
N SER A 252 -2.21 21.42 -12.57
CA SER A 252 -3.62 21.13 -12.28
C SER A 252 -4.23 20.04 -13.17
N ALA A 253 -3.75 19.89 -14.40
CA ALA A 253 -4.30 18.98 -15.41
C ALA A 253 -3.66 17.58 -15.44
N ALA A 254 -2.44 17.41 -14.90
CA ALA A 254 -1.67 16.18 -14.97
C ALA A 254 -2.43 14.91 -14.51
N SER A 255 -3.44 15.06 -13.67
CA SER A 255 -4.20 13.96 -13.05
C SER A 255 -5.42 13.48 -13.86
N ARG A 256 -5.76 14.09 -15.01
CA ARG A 256 -7.04 13.88 -15.71
C ARG A 256 -6.94 13.35 -17.14
N GLN A 257 -5.73 13.25 -17.67
CA GLN A 257 -5.58 12.80 -19.06
C GLN A 257 -5.57 11.27 -19.17
N PRO A 258 -6.11 10.70 -20.27
CA PRO A 258 -6.12 9.26 -20.47
C PRO A 258 -4.69 8.71 -20.58
N MET A 259 -4.47 7.53 -19.99
CA MET A 259 -3.22 6.80 -20.03
C MET A 259 -3.32 5.67 -21.03
N GLU A 260 -2.37 5.57 -21.94
CA GLU A 260 -2.30 4.56 -23.01
C GLU A 260 -0.95 3.82 -22.97
N ALA A 261 -0.82 2.73 -23.71
CA ALA A 261 0.46 2.06 -23.86
C ALA A 261 1.37 2.89 -24.80
N VAL A 262 2.39 3.52 -24.23
CA VAL A 262 3.30 4.44 -24.94
C VAL A 262 4.68 3.84 -25.03
N ASN A 263 5.26 3.85 -26.25
CA ASN A 263 6.69 3.64 -26.42
C ASN A 263 7.43 4.92 -26.04
N VAL A 264 8.15 4.89 -24.91
CA VAL A 264 8.84 6.05 -24.32
C VAL A 264 9.89 6.66 -25.27
N MET A 265 10.41 5.87 -26.19
CA MET A 265 11.41 6.37 -27.16
C MET A 265 10.86 7.46 -28.09
N LEU A 266 9.55 7.41 -28.44
CA LEU A 266 8.95 8.40 -29.34
C LEU A 266 8.95 9.81 -28.72
N PRO A 267 8.31 10.07 -27.57
CA PRO A 267 8.32 11.40 -26.94
C PRO A 267 9.74 11.82 -26.52
N LEU A 268 10.64 10.89 -26.24
CA LEU A 268 12.02 11.21 -25.94
C LEU A 268 12.77 11.71 -27.18
N ASP A 269 12.62 11.04 -28.32
CA ASP A 269 13.25 11.40 -29.58
C ASP A 269 12.75 12.75 -30.09
N ASP A 270 11.45 13.01 -29.99
CA ASP A 270 10.84 14.28 -30.36
C ASP A 270 11.39 15.43 -29.48
N THR A 271 11.48 15.21 -28.17
CA THR A 271 12.05 16.19 -27.22
C THR A 271 13.52 16.48 -27.52
N LEU A 272 14.33 15.45 -27.73
CA LEU A 272 15.76 15.64 -28.02
C LEU A 272 15.99 16.34 -29.36
N SER A 273 15.16 16.03 -30.37
CA SER A 273 15.20 16.69 -31.67
C SER A 273 14.89 18.18 -31.58
N LEU A 274 13.86 18.54 -30.76
CA LEU A 274 13.47 19.92 -30.48
C LEU A 274 14.59 20.71 -29.80
N LEU A 275 15.39 20.08 -28.95
CA LEU A 275 16.47 20.71 -28.19
C LEU A 275 17.81 20.73 -28.91
N GLN A 276 17.95 20.00 -30.01
CA GLN A 276 19.22 19.90 -30.76
C GLN A 276 19.86 21.27 -31.09
N PRO A 277 19.12 22.29 -31.62
CA PRO A 277 19.70 23.61 -31.89
C PRO A 277 20.20 24.34 -30.62
N GLN A 278 19.55 24.12 -29.47
CA GLN A 278 19.94 24.75 -28.21
C GLN A 278 21.20 24.07 -27.64
N LEU A 279 21.31 22.74 -27.75
CA LEU A 279 22.48 21.98 -27.35
C LEU A 279 23.70 22.42 -28.15
N GLU A 280 23.57 22.49 -29.48
CA GLU A 280 24.64 22.94 -30.39
C GLU A 280 25.03 24.38 -30.11
N GLY A 281 24.06 25.28 -29.93
CA GLY A 281 24.33 26.70 -29.65
C GLY A 281 25.05 26.94 -28.32
N ARG A 282 24.98 26.01 -27.36
CA ARG A 282 25.69 26.05 -26.08
C ARG A 282 26.95 25.15 -26.05
N GLY A 283 27.24 24.43 -27.12
CA GLY A 283 28.37 23.51 -27.19
C GLY A 283 28.25 22.30 -26.29
N VAL A 284 27.03 21.86 -26.01
CA VAL A 284 26.75 20.68 -25.18
C VAL A 284 26.65 19.44 -26.06
N ALA A 285 27.47 18.42 -25.78
CA ALA A 285 27.43 17.14 -26.48
C ALA A 285 26.25 16.29 -25.96
N LEU A 286 25.46 15.76 -26.91
CA LEU A 286 24.38 14.80 -26.56
C LEU A 286 24.87 13.38 -26.83
N ARG A 287 24.85 12.55 -25.78
CA ARG A 287 25.13 11.12 -25.85
C ARG A 287 23.89 10.29 -25.55
N ARG A 288 23.54 9.40 -26.46
CA ARG A 288 22.38 8.49 -26.30
C ARG A 288 22.87 7.06 -26.09
N VAL A 289 22.27 6.38 -25.09
CA VAL A 289 22.61 5.00 -24.76
C VAL A 289 21.31 4.24 -24.54
N THR A 290 21.01 3.24 -25.34
CA THR A 290 19.81 2.43 -25.24
C THR A 290 20.19 0.97 -25.02
N HIS A 291 19.59 0.35 -24.01
CA HIS A 291 19.78 -1.06 -23.68
C HIS A 291 18.45 -1.76 -23.50
N GLY A 292 18.21 -2.85 -24.24
CA GLY A 292 16.99 -3.65 -24.15
C GLY A 292 15.93 -3.27 -25.17
N ALA A 293 14.76 -3.90 -25.04
CA ALA A 293 13.66 -3.78 -26.00
C ALA A 293 12.78 -2.54 -25.82
N CYS A 294 12.99 -1.75 -24.77
CA CYS A 294 12.22 -0.56 -24.42
C CYS A 294 10.70 -0.83 -24.42
N ASN A 295 10.27 -1.70 -23.51
CA ASN A 295 8.87 -2.09 -23.39
C ASN A 295 7.95 -0.88 -23.18
N PRO A 296 6.73 -0.91 -23.77
CA PRO A 296 5.78 0.20 -23.61
C PRO A 296 5.32 0.35 -22.16
N VAL A 297 5.19 1.60 -21.72
CA VAL A 297 4.66 1.95 -20.40
C VAL A 297 3.23 2.48 -20.50
N LEU A 298 2.48 2.43 -19.42
CA LEU A 298 1.18 3.09 -19.35
C LEU A 298 1.40 4.58 -19.11
N GLY A 299 1.10 5.43 -20.09
CA GLY A 299 1.42 6.85 -20.03
C GLY A 299 0.61 7.73 -20.95
N ASN A 300 0.90 9.03 -20.90
CA ASN A 300 0.40 10.04 -21.81
C ASN A 300 1.58 10.73 -22.52
N VAL A 301 1.57 10.73 -23.84
CA VAL A 301 2.67 11.21 -24.69
C VAL A 301 3.07 12.65 -24.34
N SER A 302 2.11 13.59 -24.32
CA SER A 302 2.39 15.00 -24.06
C SER A 302 2.95 15.26 -22.66
N GLN A 303 2.53 14.47 -21.64
CA GLN A 303 3.09 14.56 -20.31
C GLN A 303 4.53 14.01 -20.26
N LEU A 304 4.81 12.94 -20.98
CA LEU A 304 6.18 12.39 -21.08
C LEU A 304 7.12 13.37 -21.81
N GLU A 305 6.68 13.97 -22.92
CA GLU A 305 7.41 15.05 -23.59
C GLU A 305 7.75 16.19 -22.64
N GLN A 306 6.79 16.66 -21.88
CA GLN A 306 6.98 17.72 -20.87
C GLN A 306 7.96 17.31 -19.77
N LEU A 307 7.88 16.08 -19.28
CA LEU A 307 8.80 15.53 -18.29
C LEU A 307 10.24 15.56 -18.84
N PHE A 308 10.44 15.03 -20.02
CA PHE A 308 11.76 14.94 -20.66
C PHE A 308 12.31 16.32 -21.02
N LEU A 309 11.45 17.19 -21.53
CA LEU A 309 11.82 18.58 -21.84
C LEU A 309 12.31 19.32 -20.59
N ASN A 310 11.58 19.23 -19.48
CA ASN A 310 11.98 19.88 -18.23
C ASN A 310 13.30 19.34 -17.69
N LEU A 311 13.53 18.02 -17.75
CA LEU A 311 14.78 17.42 -17.29
C LEU A 311 15.97 17.82 -18.18
N CYS A 312 15.78 17.83 -19.51
CA CYS A 312 16.82 18.28 -20.46
C CYS A 312 17.13 19.77 -20.30
N LEU A 313 16.11 20.63 -20.15
CA LEU A 313 16.32 22.07 -19.93
C LEU A 313 17.05 22.33 -18.61
N ASN A 314 16.72 21.60 -17.54
CA ASN A 314 17.44 21.71 -16.28
C ASN A 314 18.92 21.32 -16.42
N ALA A 315 19.23 20.27 -17.17
CA ALA A 315 20.59 19.88 -17.46
C ALA A 315 21.34 20.95 -18.28
N LEU A 316 20.70 21.49 -19.35
CA LEU A 316 21.26 22.58 -20.15
C LEU A 316 21.51 23.85 -19.32
N GLU A 317 20.65 24.19 -18.40
CA GLU A 317 20.80 25.36 -17.53
C GLU A 317 21.86 25.16 -16.43
N ALA A 318 22.17 23.91 -16.06
CA ALA A 318 23.25 23.59 -15.13
C ALA A 318 24.63 23.61 -15.76
N MET A 319 24.71 23.65 -17.11
CA MET A 319 25.94 23.69 -17.91
C MET A 319 26.05 25.06 -18.57
N ASP A 320 26.89 25.96 -18.06
CA ASP A 320 27.00 27.36 -18.53
C ASP A 320 27.53 27.45 -19.94
N SER A 321 28.57 26.67 -20.29
CA SER A 321 29.15 26.62 -21.63
C SER A 321 29.87 25.30 -21.84
N GLY A 322 29.35 24.50 -22.78
CA GLY A 322 29.87 23.17 -23.07
C GLY A 322 29.52 22.14 -21.98
N GLY A 323 29.84 20.90 -22.23
CA GLY A 323 29.54 19.77 -21.36
C GLY A 323 28.92 18.60 -22.10
N GLU A 324 28.47 17.60 -21.37
CA GLU A 324 27.81 16.42 -21.94
C GLU A 324 26.49 16.14 -21.24
N LEU A 325 25.43 15.97 -22.01
CA LEU A 325 24.16 15.41 -21.59
C LEU A 325 24.08 13.97 -22.09
N THR A 326 24.12 13.01 -21.17
CA THR A 326 23.92 11.60 -21.51
C THR A 326 22.49 11.20 -21.17
N VAL A 327 21.73 10.71 -22.15
CA VAL A 327 20.40 10.14 -21.98
C VAL A 327 20.47 8.64 -22.16
N ARG A 328 20.13 7.89 -21.10
CA ARG A 328 20.17 6.43 -21.09
C ARG A 328 18.78 5.86 -20.89
N VAL A 329 18.41 4.88 -21.72
CA VAL A 329 17.18 4.10 -21.58
C VAL A 329 17.54 2.63 -21.44
N ALA A 330 17.00 1.97 -20.41
CA ALA A 330 17.29 0.56 -20.14
C ALA A 330 16.09 -0.17 -19.54
N ASP A 331 15.87 -1.42 -19.96
CA ASP A 331 14.93 -2.33 -19.29
C ASP A 331 15.63 -2.99 -18.09
N LEU A 332 15.04 -2.86 -16.91
CA LEU A 332 15.47 -3.53 -15.68
C LEU A 332 14.48 -4.65 -15.35
N SER A 333 14.94 -5.89 -15.43
CA SER A 333 14.17 -7.06 -14.98
C SER A 333 14.72 -7.51 -13.64
N GLN A 334 14.03 -7.20 -12.52
CA GLN A 334 14.38 -7.70 -11.19
C GLN A 334 13.17 -8.35 -10.53
N GLY A 335 13.32 -9.59 -10.06
CA GLY A 335 12.41 -10.22 -9.10
C GLY A 335 10.96 -10.40 -9.54
N GLY A 336 10.67 -10.58 -10.85
CA GLY A 336 9.31 -10.82 -11.36
C GLY A 336 8.55 -9.56 -11.83
N GLY A 337 9.14 -8.36 -11.73
CA GLY A 337 8.65 -7.11 -12.33
C GLY A 337 9.60 -6.58 -13.40
N SER A 338 9.07 -6.02 -14.49
CA SER A 338 9.85 -5.29 -15.49
C SER A 338 9.68 -3.79 -15.26
N THR A 339 10.79 -3.04 -15.25
CA THR A 339 10.82 -1.58 -15.06
C THR A 339 11.63 -0.97 -16.19
N LEU A 340 11.09 0.07 -16.82
CA LEU A 340 11.82 0.87 -17.80
C LEU A 340 12.50 2.04 -17.10
N LEU A 341 13.81 2.12 -17.20
CA LEU A 341 14.65 3.17 -16.64
C LEU A 341 14.98 4.20 -17.71
N VAL A 342 14.77 5.49 -17.40
CA VAL A 342 15.24 6.62 -18.21
C VAL A 342 16.09 7.53 -17.33
N GLU A 343 17.35 7.71 -17.70
CA GLU A 343 18.32 8.54 -16.99
C GLU A 343 18.77 9.73 -17.83
N PHE A 344 18.82 10.89 -17.20
CA PHE A 344 19.37 12.14 -17.75
C PHE A 344 20.56 12.54 -16.88
N SER A 345 21.76 12.41 -17.42
CA SER A 345 23.01 12.66 -16.70
C SER A 345 23.73 13.84 -17.35
N ASP A 346 23.96 14.88 -16.57
CA ASP A 346 24.70 16.09 -17.01
C ASP A 346 26.08 16.19 -16.34
N THR A 347 26.92 17.04 -16.89
CA THR A 347 28.23 17.38 -16.31
C THR A 347 28.25 18.81 -15.73
N GLY A 348 27.08 19.30 -15.34
CA GLY A 348 26.85 20.63 -14.78
C GLY A 348 27.33 20.83 -13.35
N CYS A 349 26.84 21.88 -12.70
CA CYS A 349 27.22 22.23 -11.33
C CYS A 349 26.74 21.23 -10.25
N GLY A 350 25.79 20.33 -10.58
CA GLY A 350 25.19 19.41 -9.62
C GLY A 350 24.15 20.08 -8.71
N ILE A 351 23.74 19.37 -7.67
CA ILE A 351 22.71 19.76 -6.70
C ILE A 351 23.37 19.91 -5.33
N PRO A 352 23.12 21.00 -4.57
CA PRO A 352 23.58 21.08 -3.17
C PRO A 352 23.06 19.90 -2.35
N ASP A 353 23.91 19.29 -1.51
CA ASP A 353 23.61 18.05 -0.79
C ASP A 353 22.41 18.19 0.15
N ASP A 354 22.22 19.36 0.75
CA ASP A 354 21.09 19.70 1.62
C ASP A 354 19.77 19.91 0.87
N MET A 355 19.79 20.01 -0.45
CA MET A 355 18.63 20.30 -1.28
C MET A 355 18.13 19.09 -2.09
N THR A 356 18.83 17.97 -2.11
CA THR A 356 18.56 16.84 -3.02
C THR A 356 17.11 16.31 -2.91
N GLU A 357 16.50 16.32 -1.72
CA GLU A 357 15.11 15.95 -1.54
C GLU A 357 14.14 17.11 -1.79
N GLN A 358 14.59 18.35 -1.57
CA GLN A 358 13.74 19.55 -1.62
C GLN A 358 13.58 20.10 -3.05
N ILE A 359 14.49 19.77 -3.98
CA ILE A 359 14.44 20.28 -5.35
C ILE A 359 13.15 19.97 -6.12
N PHE A 360 12.40 18.94 -5.67
CA PHE A 360 11.11 18.57 -6.25
C PHE A 360 9.94 19.33 -5.66
N ASN A 361 10.17 20.12 -4.60
CA ASN A 361 9.11 20.96 -4.03
C ASN A 361 8.88 22.19 -4.90
N PRO A 362 7.63 22.63 -5.06
CA PRO A 362 7.32 23.84 -5.82
C PRO A 362 8.09 25.06 -5.30
N PHE A 363 8.55 25.92 -6.23
CA PHE A 363 9.29 27.17 -5.99
C PHE A 363 10.69 27.01 -5.37
N VAL A 364 11.16 25.80 -5.16
CA VAL A 364 12.56 25.57 -4.75
C VAL A 364 13.45 25.72 -5.97
N THR A 365 14.38 26.68 -5.92
CA THR A 365 15.33 26.96 -6.99
C THR A 365 16.61 27.57 -6.45
N THR A 366 17.73 27.19 -7.02
CA THR A 366 19.05 27.82 -6.81
C THR A 366 19.35 28.88 -7.86
N LYS A 367 18.50 29.04 -8.89
CA LYS A 367 18.71 29.89 -10.05
C LYS A 367 18.05 31.28 -9.82
N ALA A 368 18.78 32.36 -10.15
CA ALA A 368 18.29 33.74 -9.98
C ALA A 368 17.00 34.05 -10.76
N HIS A 369 16.74 33.37 -11.86
CA HIS A 369 15.56 33.56 -12.73
C HIS A 369 14.72 32.28 -12.85
N GLY A 370 15.00 31.26 -12.05
CA GLY A 370 14.25 30.01 -12.07
C GLY A 370 12.91 30.14 -11.32
N THR A 371 11.84 29.61 -11.89
CA THR A 371 10.51 29.59 -11.23
C THR A 371 10.39 28.50 -10.15
N GLY A 372 11.33 27.55 -10.09
CA GLY A 372 11.26 26.41 -9.18
C GLY A 372 10.07 25.46 -9.44
N LEU A 373 9.37 25.58 -10.58
CA LEU A 373 8.21 24.75 -10.90
C LEU A 373 8.56 23.54 -11.79
N GLY A 374 9.66 23.58 -12.54
CA GLY A 374 10.00 22.56 -13.54
C GLY A 374 10.13 21.16 -12.94
N LEU A 375 10.88 21.00 -11.83
CA LEU A 375 11.06 19.70 -11.17
C LEU A 375 9.80 19.27 -10.38
N ALA A 376 9.02 20.21 -9.87
CA ALA A 376 7.72 19.90 -9.26
C ALA A 376 6.74 19.33 -10.30
N ILE A 377 6.74 19.89 -11.53
CA ILE A 377 5.98 19.33 -12.66
C ILE A 377 6.47 17.93 -13.01
N CYS A 378 7.80 17.72 -13.07
CA CYS A 378 8.37 16.39 -13.31
C CYS A 378 7.88 15.37 -12.28
N ARG A 379 7.84 15.75 -11.00
CA ARG A 379 7.33 14.88 -9.92
C ARG A 379 5.85 14.57 -10.10
N ALA A 380 5.03 15.58 -10.38
CA ALA A 380 3.59 15.39 -10.60
C ALA A 380 3.30 14.46 -11.80
N ILE A 381 4.06 14.60 -12.89
CA ILE A 381 3.96 13.72 -14.05
C ILE A 381 4.43 12.30 -13.70
N ALA A 382 5.57 12.15 -13.03
CA ALA A 382 6.06 10.84 -12.60
C ALA A 382 5.03 10.11 -11.70
N ASP A 383 4.46 10.81 -10.72
CA ASP A 383 3.42 10.28 -9.83
C ASP A 383 2.15 9.85 -10.60
N ALA A 384 1.73 10.65 -11.60
CA ALA A 384 0.59 10.29 -12.47
C ALA A 384 0.85 9.00 -13.26
N HIS A 385 2.09 8.77 -13.66
CA HIS A 385 2.55 7.56 -14.38
C HIS A 385 2.95 6.41 -13.45
N LYS A 386 2.80 6.56 -12.13
CA LYS A 386 3.28 5.61 -11.10
C LYS A 386 4.79 5.33 -11.20
N ALA A 387 5.52 6.28 -11.79
CA ALA A 387 6.96 6.22 -11.92
C ALA A 387 7.66 6.81 -10.69
N VAL A 388 8.88 6.38 -10.44
CA VAL A 388 9.72 6.91 -9.37
C VAL A 388 10.75 7.86 -9.97
N LEU A 389 10.73 9.14 -9.56
CA LEU A 389 11.70 10.15 -9.96
C LEU A 389 12.72 10.37 -8.83
N ARG A 390 14.00 10.25 -9.16
CA ARG A 390 15.12 10.45 -8.23
C ARG A 390 16.18 11.36 -8.86
N ALA A 391 16.96 12.02 -8.01
CA ALA A 391 18.12 12.78 -8.40
C ALA A 391 19.34 12.37 -7.55
N ARG A 392 20.52 12.34 -8.15
CA ARG A 392 21.77 11.99 -7.47
C ARG A 392 22.95 12.71 -8.11
N ASN A 393 23.80 13.33 -7.29
CA ASN A 393 25.07 13.87 -7.74
C ASN A 393 26.05 12.76 -8.12
N HIS A 394 26.95 13.08 -9.03
CA HIS A 394 28.04 12.17 -9.38
C HIS A 394 29.09 12.12 -8.27
N PRO A 395 29.53 10.93 -7.82
CA PRO A 395 30.57 10.84 -6.82
C PRO A 395 31.91 11.32 -7.38
N GLY A 396 32.51 12.33 -6.72
CA GLY A 396 33.85 12.82 -7.05
C GLY A 396 34.03 13.61 -8.37
N ARG A 397 32.92 13.98 -9.04
CA ARG A 397 32.92 14.82 -10.24
C ARG A 397 31.71 15.72 -10.31
N PRO A 398 31.76 16.88 -10.99
CA PRO A 398 30.60 17.73 -11.17
C PRO A 398 29.49 17.03 -11.99
N GLY A 399 28.24 17.50 -11.78
CA GLY A 399 27.05 17.00 -12.48
C GLY A 399 26.15 16.14 -11.64
N CYS A 400 24.94 15.93 -12.15
CA CYS A 400 23.96 15.08 -11.51
C CYS A 400 23.27 14.14 -12.51
N THR A 401 22.56 13.16 -11.99
CA THR A 401 21.71 12.25 -12.76
C THR A 401 20.30 12.29 -12.21
N PHE A 402 19.34 12.60 -13.07
CA PHE A 402 17.92 12.38 -12.83
C PHE A 402 17.50 11.03 -13.39
N THR A 403 16.84 10.22 -12.58
CA THR A 403 16.41 8.87 -12.93
C THR A 403 14.90 8.77 -12.83
N VAL A 404 14.26 8.29 -13.89
CA VAL A 404 12.81 8.00 -13.93
C VAL A 404 12.62 6.51 -14.15
N GLU A 405 11.98 5.84 -13.19
CA GLU A 405 11.69 4.40 -13.21
C GLU A 405 10.20 4.20 -13.49
N PHE A 406 9.84 3.72 -14.68
CA PHE A 406 8.46 3.45 -15.07
C PHE A 406 8.11 1.98 -14.84
N PRO A 407 6.97 1.67 -14.22
CA PRO A 407 6.47 0.30 -14.16
C PRO A 407 6.02 -0.17 -15.55
N VAL A 408 6.56 -1.29 -16.02
CA VAL A 408 6.12 -1.93 -17.26
C VAL A 408 4.95 -2.86 -16.94
N PRO A 409 3.78 -2.71 -17.58
CA PRO A 409 2.68 -3.63 -17.39
C PRO A 409 3.09 -5.06 -17.73
N ALA A 410 2.75 -6.02 -16.88
CA ALA A 410 2.95 -7.43 -17.21
C ALA A 410 2.21 -7.73 -18.54
N PRO A 411 2.81 -8.47 -19.48
CA PRO A 411 2.15 -8.86 -20.70
C PRO A 411 0.84 -9.58 -20.35
N LYS A 412 -0.30 -9.09 -20.86
CA LYS A 412 -1.57 -9.81 -20.74
C LYS A 412 -1.35 -11.21 -21.30
N PRO A 413 -1.68 -12.28 -20.53
CA PRO A 413 -1.64 -13.61 -21.08
C PRO A 413 -2.49 -13.65 -22.35
N ALA A 414 -1.89 -14.02 -23.47
CA ALA A 414 -2.57 -14.17 -24.74
C ALA A 414 -3.66 -15.22 -24.59
N GLY A 415 -4.92 -14.83 -24.79
CA GLY A 415 -6.00 -15.74 -25.09
C GLY A 415 -6.93 -16.15 -23.96
N VAL A 416 -7.97 -15.34 -23.72
CA VAL A 416 -9.35 -15.89 -23.67
C VAL A 416 -10.20 -14.93 -24.50
N PRO A 417 -10.81 -15.37 -25.62
CA PRO A 417 -11.80 -14.57 -26.33
C PRO A 417 -13.07 -14.43 -25.48
N ALA A 418 -13.75 -13.29 -25.64
CA ALA A 418 -14.95 -12.85 -24.95
C ALA A 418 -16.12 -13.82 -25.05
#